data_7c46cb18dede91e08a7a9acd25d08dd4
#
_entry.id   7c46cb18dede91e08a7a9acd25d08dd4
#
_cell.length_a   1.000
_cell.length_b   1.000
_cell.length_c   1.000
_cell.angle_alpha   90.00
_cell.angle_beta   90.00
_cell.angle_gamma   90.00
#
_symmetry.space_group_name_H-M   'P 1'
#
loop_
_entity.id
_entity.type
_entity.pdbx_description
1 polymer ?
#
loop_
_entity_poly.entity_id
_entity_poly.type
_entity_poly.pdbx_seq_one_letter_code
_entity_poly.pdbx_strand_id
1 'polypeptide(L)'
;MERLFKNLITGNTVNPPENVIETIYNEFENPINIEWYVKDEIFEAIFYENNKEHIARIDDRGNLLDYRINLPLDSLPEKIKKLVELKGEIMNVVSIHNRTGISYEIIIRDSKLNRYMIFINNKGIITEEKLL
;
A
#
# COMPACT_ATOMS: atom_id res chain seq x y z
N MET A 1 -2.50 -17.25 -1.60
CA MET A 1 -2.12 -15.83 -1.79
C MET A 1 -2.06 -15.15 -0.43
N GLU A 2 -0.92 -14.60 -0.09
CA GLU A 2 -0.76 -13.90 1.18
C GLU A 2 -1.53 -12.59 1.18
N ARG A 3 -2.12 -12.26 2.33
CA ARG A 3 -2.84 -11.02 2.54
C ARG A 3 -2.04 -10.12 3.48
N LEU A 4 -1.00 -9.50 2.94
CA LEU A 4 -0.11 -8.62 3.70
C LEU A 4 -0.89 -7.56 4.48
N PHE A 5 -1.81 -6.87 3.82
CA PHE A 5 -2.50 -5.74 4.42
C PHE A 5 -3.50 -6.15 5.50
N LYS A 6 -4.06 -7.34 5.42
CA LYS A 6 -4.99 -7.83 6.43
C LYS A 6 -4.34 -7.90 7.82
N ASN A 7 -3.08 -8.27 7.87
CA ASN A 7 -2.33 -8.36 9.12
C ASN A 7 -2.03 -6.99 9.73
N LEU A 8 -2.18 -5.91 8.96
CA LEU A 8 -1.93 -4.54 9.41
C LEU A 8 -3.21 -3.80 9.83
N ILE A 9 -4.37 -4.42 9.62
CA ILE A 9 -5.65 -3.80 9.95
C ILE A 9 -5.86 -3.80 11.47
N THR A 10 -6.24 -2.64 12.01
CA THR A 10 -6.59 -2.48 13.42
C THR A 10 -8.06 -2.15 13.63
N GLY A 11 -8.81 -1.87 12.55
CA GLY A 11 -10.22 -1.57 12.60
C GLY A 11 -11.11 -2.80 12.71
N ASN A 12 -12.39 -2.56 12.90
CA ASN A 12 -13.42 -3.61 12.99
C ASN A 12 -14.06 -3.85 11.64
N THR A 13 -14.48 -5.09 11.39
CA THR A 13 -15.25 -5.41 10.18
C THR A 13 -16.56 -4.62 10.16
N VAL A 14 -17.01 -4.24 8.98
CA VAL A 14 -18.18 -3.38 8.81
C VAL A 14 -18.86 -3.62 7.47
N ASN A 15 -20.17 -3.30 7.42
CA ASN A 15 -20.89 -3.09 6.18
C ASN A 15 -20.92 -1.59 5.93
N PRO A 16 -20.10 -1.07 4.99
CA PRO A 16 -19.98 0.36 4.81
C PRO A 16 -21.22 0.97 4.14
N PRO A 17 -21.42 2.29 4.25
CA PRO A 17 -22.46 2.97 3.51
C PRO A 17 -22.29 2.82 2.01
N GLU A 18 -23.38 2.93 1.26
CA GLU A 18 -23.38 2.77 -0.19
C GLU A 18 -22.41 3.74 -0.90
N ASN A 19 -22.36 5.00 -0.45
CA ASN A 19 -21.46 6.00 -1.04
C ASN A 19 -19.99 5.61 -0.91
N VAL A 20 -19.62 4.91 0.16
CA VAL A 20 -18.25 4.41 0.37
C VAL A 20 -17.98 3.24 -0.57
N ILE A 21 -18.94 2.30 -0.68
CA ILE A 21 -18.83 1.16 -1.60
C ILE A 21 -18.68 1.64 -3.04
N GLU A 22 -19.49 2.59 -3.46
CA GLU A 22 -19.46 3.15 -4.80
C GLU A 22 -18.09 3.71 -5.18
N THR A 23 -17.40 4.30 -4.22
CA THR A 23 -16.05 4.86 -4.46
C THR A 23 -15.09 3.80 -4.97
N ILE A 24 -15.10 2.60 -4.39
CA ILE A 24 -14.22 1.52 -4.84
C ILE A 24 -14.54 1.14 -6.29
N TYR A 25 -15.82 0.99 -6.63
CA TYR A 25 -16.20 0.58 -8.00
C TYR A 25 -16.02 1.70 -9.03
N ASN A 26 -15.98 2.96 -8.61
CA ASN A 26 -15.70 4.08 -9.49
C ASN A 26 -14.21 4.27 -9.74
N GLU A 27 -13.38 3.96 -8.74
CA GLU A 27 -11.94 4.20 -8.80
C GLU A 27 -11.16 3.00 -9.37
N PHE A 28 -11.67 1.79 -9.22
CA PHE A 28 -10.99 0.56 -9.63
C PHE A 28 -11.88 -0.23 -10.59
N GLU A 29 -11.28 -0.74 -11.69
CA GLU A 29 -12.03 -1.39 -12.75
C GLU A 29 -12.64 -2.74 -12.35
N ASN A 30 -11.86 -3.55 -11.64
CA ASN A 30 -12.29 -4.91 -11.31
C ASN A 30 -11.80 -5.36 -9.94
N PRO A 31 -12.24 -4.70 -8.87
CA PRO A 31 -11.87 -5.13 -7.52
C PRO A 31 -12.59 -6.43 -7.17
N ILE A 32 -11.88 -7.40 -6.62
CA ILE A 32 -12.44 -8.70 -6.22
C ILE A 32 -12.11 -9.00 -4.77
N ASN A 33 -12.98 -9.81 -4.13
CA ASN A 33 -12.83 -10.26 -2.75
C ASN A 33 -12.65 -9.12 -1.77
N ILE A 34 -13.52 -8.11 -1.86
CA ILE A 34 -13.42 -6.90 -1.04
C ILE A 34 -13.81 -7.22 0.41
N GLU A 35 -12.92 -6.87 1.34
CA GLU A 35 -13.18 -6.92 2.78
C GLU A 35 -13.16 -5.50 3.33
N TRP A 36 -14.14 -5.15 4.15
CA TRP A 36 -14.31 -3.80 4.68
C TRP A 36 -14.06 -3.72 6.17
N TYR A 37 -13.35 -2.67 6.56
CA TYR A 37 -13.02 -2.37 7.96
C TYR A 37 -13.26 -0.89 8.21
N VAL A 38 -13.51 -0.53 9.47
CA VAL A 38 -13.67 0.87 9.87
C VAL A 38 -12.94 1.13 11.18
N LYS A 39 -12.31 2.31 11.25
CA LYS A 39 -11.68 2.84 12.45
C LYS A 39 -11.68 4.36 12.36
N ASP A 40 -12.16 5.02 13.42
CA ASP A 40 -12.18 6.49 13.49
C ASP A 40 -12.83 7.14 12.26
N GLU A 41 -13.95 6.57 11.81
CA GLU A 41 -14.72 7.05 10.65
C GLU A 41 -14.00 6.95 9.31
N ILE A 42 -12.86 6.26 9.26
CA ILE A 42 -12.16 5.95 8.03
C ILE A 42 -12.43 4.49 7.67
N PHE A 43 -12.93 4.28 6.45
CA PHE A 43 -13.20 2.95 5.92
C PHE A 43 -11.99 2.46 5.15
N GLU A 44 -11.60 1.21 5.42
CA GLU A 44 -10.51 0.55 4.71
C GLU A 44 -11.05 -0.64 3.94
N ALA A 45 -10.76 -0.68 2.65
CA ALA A 45 -11.12 -1.80 1.78
C ALA A 45 -9.86 -2.54 1.38
N ILE A 46 -9.81 -3.84 1.68
CA ILE A 46 -8.76 -4.73 1.17
C ILE A 46 -9.37 -5.55 0.05
N PHE A 47 -8.71 -5.56 -1.10
CA PHE A 47 -9.21 -6.28 -2.27
C PHE A 47 -8.05 -6.67 -3.19
N TYR A 48 -8.37 -7.48 -4.18
CA TYR A 48 -7.42 -7.85 -5.23
C TYR A 48 -7.86 -7.25 -6.55
N GLU A 49 -6.90 -6.75 -7.30
CA GLU A 49 -7.06 -6.32 -8.68
C GLU A 49 -5.77 -6.64 -9.43
N ASN A 50 -5.87 -7.28 -10.59
CA ASN A 50 -4.71 -7.71 -11.38
C ASN A 50 -3.72 -8.57 -10.56
N ASN A 51 -4.26 -9.45 -9.72
CA ASN A 51 -3.48 -10.33 -8.83
C ASN A 51 -2.60 -9.61 -7.81
N LYS A 52 -2.91 -8.35 -7.52
CA LYS A 52 -2.18 -7.59 -6.50
C LYS A 52 -3.13 -7.19 -5.39
N GLU A 53 -2.64 -7.32 -4.16
CA GLU A 53 -3.39 -6.88 -3.00
C GLU A 53 -3.37 -5.36 -2.92
N HIS A 54 -4.56 -4.79 -2.72
CA HIS A 54 -4.77 -3.35 -2.56
C HIS A 54 -5.38 -3.08 -1.20
N ILE A 55 -5.06 -1.93 -0.63
CA ILE A 55 -5.83 -1.36 0.48
C ILE A 55 -6.13 0.10 0.16
N ALA A 56 -7.42 0.46 0.20
CA ALA A 56 -7.87 1.82 -0.06
C ALA A 56 -8.51 2.38 1.21
N ARG A 57 -8.25 3.65 1.49
CA ARG A 57 -8.84 4.37 2.63
C ARG A 57 -9.79 5.42 2.11
N ILE A 58 -11.01 5.40 2.64
CA ILE A 58 -12.13 6.24 2.19
C ILE A 58 -12.75 6.86 3.42
N ASP A 59 -13.03 8.17 3.38
CA ASP A 59 -13.72 8.82 4.49
C ASP A 59 -15.24 8.56 4.44
N ASP A 60 -15.96 9.02 5.44
CA ASP A 60 -17.40 8.79 5.55
C ASP A 60 -18.24 9.56 4.52
N ARG A 61 -17.62 10.49 3.80
CA ARG A 61 -18.24 11.22 2.68
C ARG A 61 -18.03 10.53 1.33
N GLY A 62 -17.29 9.42 1.32
CA GLY A 62 -16.97 8.69 0.10
C GLY A 62 -15.78 9.23 -0.65
N ASN A 63 -14.92 10.03 0.00
CA ASN A 63 -13.68 10.51 -0.63
C ASN A 63 -12.56 9.50 -0.47
N LEU A 64 -11.94 9.13 -1.58
CA LEU A 64 -10.74 8.30 -1.55
C LEU A 64 -9.56 9.14 -1.03
N LEU A 65 -9.00 8.74 0.09
CA LEU A 65 -7.88 9.44 0.73
C LEU A 65 -6.55 9.01 0.15
N ASP A 66 -6.34 7.72 0.09
CA ASP A 66 -5.16 7.11 -0.51
C ASP A 66 -5.42 5.63 -0.76
N TYR A 67 -4.53 5.00 -1.50
CA TYR A 67 -4.51 3.55 -1.61
C TYR A 67 -3.07 3.05 -1.76
N ARG A 68 -2.88 1.79 -1.39
CA ARG A 68 -1.60 1.10 -1.45
C ARG A 68 -1.74 -0.17 -2.26
N ILE A 69 -0.67 -0.51 -2.95
CA ILE A 69 -0.60 -1.75 -3.73
C ILE A 69 0.66 -2.51 -3.33
N ASN A 70 0.50 -3.79 -3.01
CA ASN A 70 1.63 -4.67 -2.79
C ASN A 70 2.17 -5.11 -4.15
N LEU A 71 3.38 -4.66 -4.50
CA LEU A 71 3.96 -4.85 -5.82
C LEU A 71 4.94 -6.02 -5.87
N PRO A 72 5.15 -6.61 -7.06
CA PRO A 72 6.25 -7.55 -7.25
C PRO A 72 7.60 -6.89 -6.94
N LEU A 73 8.57 -7.69 -6.46
CA LEU A 73 9.85 -7.17 -6.00
C LEU A 73 10.66 -6.46 -7.09
N ASP A 74 10.44 -6.80 -8.34
CA ASP A 74 11.17 -6.24 -9.49
C ASP A 74 10.41 -5.12 -10.21
N SER A 75 9.31 -4.65 -9.64
CA SER A 75 8.42 -3.69 -10.31
C SER A 75 8.78 -2.22 -10.09
N LEU A 76 9.77 -1.93 -9.24
CA LEU A 76 10.19 -0.55 -8.99
C LEU A 76 10.75 0.10 -10.27
N PRO A 77 10.54 1.41 -10.45
CA PRO A 77 11.28 2.13 -11.48
C PRO A 77 12.78 1.89 -11.33
N GLU A 78 13.46 1.68 -12.44
CA GLU A 78 14.86 1.25 -12.44
C GLU A 78 15.78 2.16 -11.61
N LYS A 79 15.56 3.46 -11.69
CA LYS A 79 16.34 4.43 -10.90
C LYS A 79 16.19 4.21 -9.40
N ILE A 80 14.96 3.97 -8.94
CA ILE A 80 14.67 3.75 -7.52
C ILE A 80 15.21 2.39 -7.10
N LYS A 81 15.02 1.38 -7.92
CA LYS A 81 15.51 0.03 -7.67
C LYS A 81 17.03 0.03 -7.42
N LYS A 82 17.78 0.71 -8.28
CA LYS A 82 19.25 0.81 -8.14
C LYS A 82 19.67 1.48 -6.85
N LEU A 83 18.99 2.57 -6.48
CA LEU A 83 19.29 3.28 -5.22
C LEU A 83 19.04 2.40 -4.00
N VAL A 84 17.95 1.68 -4.00
CA VAL A 84 17.55 0.83 -2.86
C VAL A 84 18.45 -0.40 -2.76
N GLU A 85 18.81 -1.01 -3.89
CA GLU A 85 19.69 -2.18 -3.93
C GLU A 85 21.10 -1.91 -3.39
N LEU A 86 21.53 -0.66 -3.41
CA LEU A 86 22.80 -0.27 -2.78
C LEU A 86 22.76 -0.43 -1.26
N LYS A 87 21.59 -0.42 -0.66
CA LYS A 87 21.38 -0.52 0.79
C LYS A 87 21.12 -1.93 1.27
N GLY A 88 20.61 -2.79 0.41
CA GLY A 88 20.32 -4.17 0.76
C GLY A 88 19.41 -4.87 -0.23
N GLU A 89 19.07 -6.10 0.09
CA GLU A 89 18.17 -6.92 -0.72
C GLU A 89 16.74 -6.47 -0.53
N ILE A 90 16.01 -6.26 -1.61
CA ILE A 90 14.60 -5.88 -1.56
C ILE A 90 13.76 -7.09 -1.14
N MET A 91 13.02 -6.95 -0.05
CA MET A 91 12.19 -8.00 0.53
C MET A 91 10.70 -7.78 0.28
N ASN A 92 10.27 -6.53 0.18
CA ASN A 92 8.88 -6.18 -0.07
C ASN A 92 8.78 -4.77 -0.64
N VAL A 93 7.79 -4.56 -1.51
CA VAL A 93 7.56 -3.26 -2.16
C VAL A 93 6.08 -2.93 -2.09
N VAL A 94 5.76 -1.76 -1.56
CA VAL A 94 4.40 -1.22 -1.55
C VAL A 94 4.42 0.16 -2.21
N SER A 95 3.57 0.36 -3.20
CA SER A 95 3.35 1.70 -3.74
C SER A 95 2.25 2.39 -2.95
N ILE A 96 2.40 3.69 -2.71
CA ILE A 96 1.44 4.51 -1.99
C ILE A 96 0.97 5.60 -2.94
N HIS A 97 -0.34 5.66 -3.17
CA HIS A 97 -0.96 6.58 -4.11
C HIS A 97 -1.85 7.56 -3.34
N ASN A 98 -1.58 8.83 -3.49
CA ASN A 98 -2.38 9.91 -2.90
C ASN A 98 -2.40 11.14 -3.82
N ARG A 99 -2.97 12.25 -3.36
CA ARG A 99 -3.07 13.47 -4.16
C ARG A 99 -1.73 14.03 -4.61
N THR A 100 -0.67 13.81 -3.83
CA THR A 100 0.65 14.36 -4.14
C THR A 100 1.43 13.51 -5.12
N GLY A 101 0.93 12.31 -5.43
CA GLY A 101 1.55 11.40 -6.37
C GLY A 101 1.84 10.04 -5.77
N ILE A 102 2.85 9.37 -6.31
CA ILE A 102 3.22 8.00 -5.93
C ILE A 102 4.51 8.04 -5.12
N SER A 103 4.51 7.32 -4.01
CA SER A 103 5.71 7.04 -3.23
C SER A 103 5.78 5.54 -2.94
N TYR A 104 6.87 5.11 -2.34
CA TYR A 104 7.09 3.67 -2.08
C TYR A 104 7.54 3.45 -0.66
N GLU A 105 7.08 2.34 -0.12
CA GLU A 105 7.49 1.82 1.19
C GLU A 105 8.14 0.48 0.91
N ILE A 106 9.45 0.39 1.15
CA ILE A 106 10.25 -0.76 0.73
C ILE A 106 10.94 -1.35 1.95
N ILE A 107 10.79 -2.66 2.12
CA ILE A 107 11.53 -3.40 3.15
C ILE A 107 12.77 -3.99 2.49
N ILE A 108 13.94 -3.71 3.06
CA ILE A 108 15.21 -4.28 2.64
C ILE A 108 15.84 -5.07 3.78
N ARG A 109 16.78 -5.93 3.42
CA ARG A 109 17.60 -6.68 4.37
C ARG A 109 19.06 -6.46 4.00
N ASP A 110 19.85 -5.97 4.95
CA ASP A 110 21.26 -5.74 4.73
C ASP A 110 22.12 -7.01 4.86
N SER A 111 23.42 -6.88 4.68
CA SER A 111 24.35 -8.01 4.75
C SER A 111 24.44 -8.66 6.14
N LYS A 112 24.03 -7.93 7.18
CA LYS A 112 23.98 -8.43 8.56
C LYS A 112 22.60 -8.98 8.92
N LEU A 113 21.71 -9.12 7.92
CA LEU A 113 20.34 -9.61 8.07
C LEU A 113 19.42 -8.67 8.87
N ASN A 114 19.81 -7.43 9.04
CA ASN A 114 18.92 -6.41 9.62
C ASN A 114 17.91 -5.97 8.58
N ARG A 115 16.66 -5.79 9.01
CA ARG A 115 15.59 -5.30 8.14
C ARG A 115 15.34 -3.83 8.40
N TYR A 116 15.15 -3.10 7.32
CA TYR A 116 14.83 -1.67 7.34
C TYR A 116 13.64 -1.40 6.48
N MET A 117 12.84 -0.42 6.88
CA MET A 117 11.81 0.14 6.03
C MET A 117 12.31 1.47 5.48
N ILE A 118 12.25 1.62 4.15
CA ILE A 118 12.65 2.83 3.46
C ILE A 118 11.42 3.45 2.82
N PHE A 119 11.19 4.74 3.10
CA PHE A 119 10.18 5.53 2.41
C PHE A 119 10.88 6.40 1.36
N ILE A 120 10.52 6.22 0.09
CA ILE A 120 11.14 6.91 -1.03
C ILE A 120 10.05 7.48 -1.96
N ASN A 121 10.20 8.73 -2.40
CA ASN A 121 9.26 9.31 -3.33
C ASN A 121 9.58 8.93 -4.78
N ASN A 122 8.72 9.30 -5.72
CA ASN A 122 8.89 8.94 -7.13
C ASN A 122 10.06 9.65 -7.82
N LYS A 123 10.67 10.62 -7.15
CA LYS A 123 11.89 11.29 -7.62
C LYS A 123 13.16 10.60 -7.14
N GLY A 124 13.04 9.58 -6.30
CA GLY A 124 14.17 8.85 -5.75
C GLY A 124 14.75 9.48 -4.48
N ILE A 125 13.99 10.33 -3.81
CA ILE A 125 14.42 10.95 -2.56
C ILE A 125 13.90 10.11 -1.39
N ILE A 126 14.83 9.64 -0.56
CA ILE A 126 14.49 8.90 0.66
C ILE A 126 14.06 9.91 1.72
N THR A 127 12.83 9.74 2.21
CA THR A 127 12.24 10.64 3.20
C THR A 127 12.30 10.08 4.61
N GLU A 128 12.43 8.77 4.76
CA GLU A 128 12.52 8.12 6.07
C GLU A 128 13.18 6.75 5.93
N GLU A 129 13.92 6.34 6.96
CA GLU A 129 14.44 4.98 7.12
C GLU A 129 14.20 4.56 8.56
N LYS A 130 13.72 3.33 8.73
CA LYS A 130 13.45 2.74 10.05
C LYS A 130 14.08 1.37 10.15
N LEU A 131 14.79 1.11 11.23
CA LEU A 131 15.20 -0.25 11.60
C LEU A 131 13.96 -1.00 12.11
N LEU A 132 13.71 -2.18 11.58
CA LEU A 132 12.58 -3.03 12.00
C LEU A 132 12.95 -4.02 13.09
#